data_9c4fdc0de753166812feeb9b14ce9f98
#
_entry.id   9c4fdc0de753166812feeb9b14ce9f98
#
_cell.length_a   1.000
_cell.length_b   1.000
_cell.length_c   1.000
_cell.angle_alpha   90.00
_cell.angle_beta   90.00
_cell.angle_gamma   90.00
#
_symmetry.space_group_name_H-M   'P 1'
#
loop_
_entity.id
_entity.type
_entity.pdbx_description
1 polymer ?
#
loop_
_entity_poly.entity_id
_entity_poly.type
_entity_poly.pdbx_seq_one_letter_code
_entity_poly.pdbx_strand_id
1 'polypeptide(L)' 'MDRPVPSEIVEQWMTHLRLQRSRANDMIWLIERGATLHDGRNGEPLHDATERWLSEQRAVVAEVDRLEKLYDSINVR' A
#
# COMPACT_ATOMS: atom_id res chain seq x y z
N MET A 1 7.60 -22.94 -19.37
CA MET A 1 6.31 -23.61 -19.24
C MET A 1 5.47 -22.91 -18.20
N ASP A 2 4.29 -22.54 -18.61
CA ASP A 2 3.43 -21.73 -17.75
C ASP A 2 2.50 -22.62 -16.98
N ARG A 3 2.73 -22.68 -15.69
CA ARG A 3 1.76 -23.30 -14.80
C ARG A 3 0.84 -22.22 -14.27
N PRO A 4 -0.47 -22.43 -14.31
CA PRO A 4 -1.36 -21.49 -13.67
C PRO A 4 -1.04 -21.44 -12.17
N VAL A 5 -1.02 -20.24 -11.62
CA VAL A 5 -0.83 -20.07 -10.18
C VAL A 5 -2.09 -20.60 -9.49
N PRO A 6 -1.95 -21.45 -8.46
CA PRO A 6 -3.14 -21.92 -7.74
C PRO A 6 -3.97 -20.76 -7.21
N SER A 7 -5.28 -20.87 -7.34
CA SER A 7 -6.20 -19.81 -6.92
C SER A 7 -6.05 -19.45 -5.45
N GLU A 8 -5.71 -20.41 -4.61
CA GLU A 8 -5.49 -20.17 -3.19
C GLU A 8 -4.33 -19.22 -2.94
N ILE A 9 -3.25 -19.35 -3.72
CA ILE A 9 -2.09 -18.47 -3.60
C ILE A 9 -2.46 -17.07 -4.08
N VAL A 10 -3.19 -16.97 -5.18
CA VAL A 10 -3.66 -15.69 -5.69
C VAL A 10 -4.55 -15.00 -4.67
N GLU A 11 -5.49 -15.73 -4.06
CA GLU A 11 -6.37 -15.17 -3.04
C GLU A 11 -5.61 -14.68 -1.81
N GLN A 12 -4.63 -15.44 -1.34
CA GLN A 12 -3.79 -15.01 -0.21
C GLN A 12 -3.00 -13.76 -0.57
N TRP A 13 -2.46 -13.72 -1.77
CA TRP A 13 -1.72 -12.56 -2.25
C TRP A 13 -2.61 -11.32 -2.34
N MET A 14 -3.80 -11.49 -2.91
CA MET A 14 -4.77 -10.39 -3.02
C MET A 14 -5.22 -9.89 -1.65
N THR A 15 -5.44 -10.81 -0.71
CA THR A 15 -5.79 -10.43 0.66
C THR A 15 -4.69 -9.58 1.30
N HIS A 16 -3.44 -9.98 1.10
CA HIS A 16 -2.29 -9.24 1.61
C HIS A 16 -2.23 -7.83 1.00
N LEU A 17 -2.41 -7.72 -0.31
CA LEU A 17 -2.40 -6.44 -1.01
C LEU A 17 -3.53 -5.53 -0.53
N ARG A 18 -4.73 -6.08 -0.34
CA ARG A 18 -5.87 -5.31 0.16
C ARG A 18 -5.63 -4.82 1.58
N LEU A 19 -4.97 -5.61 2.41
CA LEU A 19 -4.60 -5.18 3.75
C LEU A 19 -3.60 -4.04 3.71
N GLN A 20 -2.60 -4.12 2.84
CA GLN A 20 -1.64 -3.03 2.65
C GLN A 20 -2.34 -1.75 2.21
N ARG A 21 -3.28 -1.86 1.27
CA ARG A 21 -4.06 -0.71 0.81
C ARG A 21 -4.89 -0.11 1.93
N SER A 22 -5.54 -0.95 2.74
CA SER A 22 -6.33 -0.50 3.86
C SER A 22 -5.50 0.29 4.87
N ARG A 23 -4.32 -0.22 5.19
CA ARG A 23 -3.39 0.48 6.10
C ARG A 23 -2.91 1.79 5.52
N ALA A 24 -2.62 1.80 4.23
CA ALA A 24 -2.21 3.03 3.54
C ALA A 24 -3.33 4.06 3.55
N ASN A 25 -4.56 3.64 3.28
CA ASN A 25 -5.72 4.52 3.31
C ASN A 25 -5.97 5.09 4.70
N ASP A 26 -5.79 4.29 5.74
CA ASP A 26 -5.92 4.75 7.13
C ASP A 26 -4.89 5.84 7.43
N MET A 27 -3.65 5.65 7.00
CA MET A 27 -2.59 6.63 7.19
C MET A 27 -2.90 7.92 6.43
N ILE A 28 -3.35 7.82 5.18
CA ILE A 28 -3.74 8.98 4.38
C ILE A 28 -4.87 9.74 5.08
N TRP A 29 -5.86 9.00 5.57
CA TRP A 29 -7.00 9.59 6.27
C TRP A 29 -6.56 10.39 7.50
N LEU A 30 -5.66 9.82 8.30
CA LEU A 30 -5.13 10.50 9.49
C LEU A 30 -4.37 11.77 9.12
N ILE A 31 -3.52 11.69 8.08
CA ILE A 31 -2.73 12.85 7.66
C ILE A 31 -3.64 13.95 7.11
N GLU A 32 -4.64 13.60 6.33
CA GLU A 32 -5.59 14.57 5.79
C GLU A 32 -6.42 15.26 6.88
N ARG A 33 -6.51 14.66 8.05
CA ARG A 33 -7.19 15.24 9.21
C ARG A 33 -6.25 16.00 10.15
N GLY A 34 -5.02 16.20 9.74
CA GLY A 34 -4.06 17.02 10.48
C GLY A 34 -3.01 16.27 11.25
N ALA A 35 -2.98 14.95 11.20
CA ALA A 35 -1.90 14.19 11.80
C ALA A 35 -0.59 14.49 11.09
N THR A 36 0.49 14.58 11.85
CA THR A 36 1.82 14.81 11.29
C THR A 36 2.74 13.66 11.66
N LEU A 37 3.70 13.41 10.80
CA LEU A 37 4.70 12.36 10.99
C LEU A 37 6.08 13.01 11.02
N HIS A 38 6.87 12.59 11.97
CA HIS A 38 8.22 13.10 12.15
C HIS A 38 9.18 11.93 12.23
N ASP A 39 10.31 12.04 11.54
CA ASP A 39 11.36 11.05 11.64
C ASP A 39 12.69 11.73 11.93
N GLY A 40 13.62 10.94 12.45
CA GLY A 40 14.96 11.38 12.75
C GLY A 40 15.75 10.21 13.31
N ARG A 41 17.06 10.33 13.24
CA ARG A 41 17.94 9.33 13.83
C ARG A 41 18.27 9.72 15.26
N ASN A 42 18.76 8.76 16.04
CA ASN A 42 19.23 9.02 17.39
C ASN A 42 20.19 10.20 17.42
N GLY A 43 19.89 11.17 18.29
CA GLY A 43 20.72 12.35 18.45
C GLY A 43 20.49 13.45 17.44
N GLU A 44 19.61 13.24 16.45
CA GLU A 44 19.25 14.25 15.47
C GLU A 44 17.88 14.84 15.77
N PRO A 45 17.63 16.10 15.39
CA PRO A 45 16.29 16.66 15.49
C PRO A 45 15.31 15.89 14.63
N LEU A 46 14.07 15.78 15.10
CA LEU A 46 13.00 15.20 14.30
C LEU A 46 12.66 16.14 13.15
N HIS A 47 12.46 15.56 11.99
CA HIS A 47 12.04 16.28 10.79
C HIS A 47 10.60 15.97 10.45
N ASP A 48 9.86 16.96 9.99
CA ASP A 48 8.51 16.74 9.51
C ASP A 48 8.61 15.98 8.18
N ALA A 49 8.13 14.76 8.19
CA ALA A 49 8.13 13.86 7.04
C ALA A 49 6.72 13.61 6.52
N THR A 50 5.75 14.42 6.92
CA THR A 50 4.33 14.19 6.64
C THR A 50 4.06 14.09 5.14
N GLU A 51 4.54 15.03 4.35
CA GLU A 51 4.29 15.03 2.90
C GLU A 51 4.94 13.84 2.20
N ARG A 52 6.14 13.47 2.63
CA ARG A 52 6.83 12.32 2.08
C ARG A 52 6.04 11.04 2.38
N TRP A 53 5.61 10.89 3.62
CA TRP A 53 4.81 9.73 4.02
C TRP A 53 3.49 9.68 3.29
N LEU A 54 2.83 10.82 3.12
CA LEU A 54 1.57 10.90 2.37
C LEU A 54 1.78 10.45 0.92
N SER A 55 2.82 10.94 0.27
CA SER A 55 3.16 10.56 -1.09
C SER A 55 3.44 9.06 -1.20
N GLU A 56 4.20 8.51 -0.26
CA GLU A 56 4.50 7.08 -0.23
C GLU A 56 3.24 6.23 -0.05
N GLN A 57 2.33 6.65 0.82
CA GLN A 57 1.09 5.90 1.05
C GLN A 57 0.17 5.97 -0.16
N ARG A 58 0.10 7.10 -0.84
CA ARG A 58 -0.66 7.22 -2.08
C ARG A 58 -0.08 6.33 -3.17
N ALA A 59 1.24 6.22 -3.24
CA ALA A 59 1.91 5.32 -4.18
C ALA A 59 1.58 3.85 -3.87
N VAL A 60 1.52 3.48 -2.60
CA VAL A 60 1.11 2.11 -2.20
C VAL A 60 -0.31 1.81 -2.69
N VAL A 61 -1.24 2.72 -2.47
CA VAL A 61 -2.64 2.54 -2.90
C VAL A 61 -2.70 2.37 -4.42
N ALA A 62 -2.02 3.24 -5.16
CA ALA A 62 -2.01 3.17 -6.62
C ALA A 62 -1.41 1.86 -7.12
N GLU A 63 -0.34 1.39 -6.50
CA GLU A 63 0.30 0.13 -6.88
C GLU A 63 -0.59 -1.07 -6.60
N VAL A 64 -1.26 -1.09 -5.45
CA VAL A 64 -2.19 -2.18 -5.13
C VAL A 64 -3.36 -2.18 -6.10
N ASP A 65 -3.92 -1.02 -6.42
CA ASP A 65 -5.00 -0.91 -7.40
C ASP A 65 -4.57 -1.43 -8.76
N ARG A 66 -3.36 -1.10 -9.18
CA ARG A 66 -2.81 -1.58 -10.46
C ARG A 66 -2.67 -3.10 -10.47
N LEU A 67 -2.13 -3.66 -9.39
CA LEU A 67 -1.94 -5.10 -9.27
C LEU A 67 -3.27 -5.84 -9.21
N GLU A 68 -4.25 -5.28 -8.50
CA GLU A 68 -5.58 -5.86 -8.42
C GLU A 68 -6.23 -5.97 -9.79
N LYS A 69 -6.14 -4.91 -10.59
CA LYS A 69 -6.66 -4.91 -11.96
C LYS A 69 -5.94 -5.92 -12.84
N LEU A 70 -4.62 -6.03 -12.66
CA LEU A 70 -3.83 -6.99 -13.42
C LEU A 70 -4.26 -8.42 -13.10
N TYR A 71 -4.43 -8.74 -11.81
CA TYR A 71 -4.85 -10.08 -11.40
C TYR A 71 -6.27 -10.39 -11.84
N ASP A 72 -7.17 -9.42 -11.79
CA ASP A 72 -8.54 -9.60 -12.27
C ASP A 72 -8.55 -9.92 -13.75
N SER A 73 -7.71 -9.27 -14.55
CA SER A 73 -7.64 -9.53 -15.98
C SER A 73 -7.07 -10.91 -16.30
N ILE A 74 -6.18 -11.43 -15.46
CA ILE A 74 -5.58 -12.75 -15.64
C ILE A 74 -6.55 -13.85 -15.21
N ASN A 75 -7.34 -13.61 -14.17
CA ASN A 75 -8.20 -14.63 -13.57
C ASN A 75 -9.64 -14.60 -14.04
N VAL A 76 -9.99 -13.71 -14.94
CA VAL A 76 -11.33 -13.67 -15.53
C VAL A 76 -11.46 -14.81 -16.51
N ARG A 77 -12.26 -15.79 -16.17
CA ARG A 77 -12.54 -16.94 -17.03
C ARG A 77 -13.96 -17.39 -16.83
#